data_c4b518d5634bf6e3f406f02cc56f1cc2
#
_entry.id   c4b518d5634bf6e3f406f02cc56f1cc2
#
_cell.length_a   1.000
_cell.length_b   1.000
_cell.length_c   1.000
_cell.angle_alpha   90.00
_cell.angle_beta   90.00
_cell.angle_gamma   90.00
#
_symmetry.space_group_name_H-M   'P 1'
#
loop_
_entity.id
_entity.type
_entity.pdbx_description
1 polymer ?
#
loop_
_entity_poly.entity_id
_entity_poly.type
_entity_poly.pdbx_seq_one_letter_code
_entity_poly.pdbx_strand_id
1 'polypeptide(L)'
;MRPVRRGTGADEAAVLALADQLAAFPVPPWRTAREIQRADDNVIREALAGEMAGSVAFVVDGEHWLDGAVCLSTQVDYFTRERLAHIEVLAVDPGAQGRGVARALMDAAESWARAQGSRRISLNVWVQNGRARGLYEHLGYGPETMHYLKEL
;
A
#
# COMPACT_ATOMS: atom_id res chain seq x y z
N MET A 1 -19.08 -3.66 6.76
CA MET A 1 -17.65 -3.98 6.48
C MET A 1 -17.21 -5.10 7.42
N ARG A 2 -16.57 -6.11 6.88
CA ARG A 2 -15.97 -7.17 7.69
C ARG A 2 -14.70 -6.67 8.39
N PRO A 3 -14.25 -7.31 9.49
CA PRO A 3 -13.08 -6.88 10.19
C PRO A 3 -11.81 -7.04 9.34
N VAL A 4 -10.81 -6.20 9.62
CA VAL A 4 -9.48 -6.34 9.03
C VAL A 4 -8.81 -7.57 9.64
N ARG A 5 -8.20 -8.38 8.81
CA ARG A 5 -7.40 -9.55 9.22
C ARG A 5 -6.04 -9.55 8.55
N ARG A 6 -5.12 -10.33 9.07
CA ARG A 6 -3.83 -10.55 8.41
C ARG A 6 -4.03 -11.32 7.10
N GLY A 7 -3.38 -10.87 6.04
CA GLY A 7 -3.32 -11.58 4.76
C GLY A 7 -2.36 -12.76 4.81
N THR A 8 -2.63 -13.76 4.02
CA THR A 8 -1.81 -14.97 3.87
C THR A 8 -1.57 -15.29 2.40
N GLY A 9 -0.74 -16.29 2.10
CA GLY A 9 -0.52 -16.76 0.72
C GLY A 9 -1.79 -17.15 -0.01
N ALA A 10 -2.83 -17.57 0.70
CA ALA A 10 -4.14 -17.87 0.11
C ALA A 10 -4.84 -16.63 -0.49
N ASP A 11 -4.46 -15.44 -0.08
CA ASP A 11 -5.02 -14.17 -0.57
C ASP A 11 -4.28 -13.63 -1.79
N GLU A 12 -3.19 -14.25 -2.23
CA GLU A 12 -2.29 -13.71 -3.27
C GLU A 12 -3.04 -13.33 -4.54
N ALA A 13 -3.81 -14.25 -5.11
CA ALA A 13 -4.55 -13.99 -6.35
C ALA A 13 -5.53 -12.82 -6.22
N ALA A 14 -6.20 -12.73 -5.07
CA ALA A 14 -7.16 -11.66 -4.79
C ALA A 14 -6.48 -10.30 -4.62
N VAL A 15 -5.36 -10.24 -3.90
CA VAL A 15 -4.62 -8.99 -3.69
C VAL A 15 -3.97 -8.51 -4.98
N LEU A 16 -3.40 -9.41 -5.79
CA LEU A 16 -2.86 -9.06 -7.12
C LEU A 16 -3.95 -8.49 -8.04
N ALA A 17 -5.14 -9.09 -8.05
CA ALA A 17 -6.27 -8.59 -8.84
C ALA A 17 -6.75 -7.20 -8.39
N LEU A 18 -6.76 -6.94 -7.08
CA LEU A 18 -7.06 -5.60 -6.55
C LEU A 18 -6.01 -4.58 -6.99
N ALA A 19 -4.73 -4.94 -6.91
CA ALA A 19 -3.63 -4.05 -7.27
C ALA A 19 -3.64 -3.69 -8.76
N ASP A 20 -4.03 -4.60 -9.64
CA ASP A 20 -4.15 -4.34 -11.08
C ASP A 20 -5.13 -3.19 -11.39
N GLN A 21 -6.11 -2.97 -10.54
CA GLN A 21 -7.07 -1.87 -10.68
C GLN A 21 -6.47 -0.50 -10.32
N LEU A 22 -5.32 -0.46 -9.63
CA LEU A 22 -4.65 0.79 -9.23
C LEU A 22 -3.97 1.50 -10.41
N ALA A 23 -3.74 0.84 -11.53
CA ALA A 23 -3.07 1.39 -12.70
C ALA A 23 -3.94 2.35 -13.54
N ALA A 24 -5.12 2.75 -13.04
CA ALA A 24 -6.09 3.59 -13.75
C ALA A 24 -5.80 5.11 -13.68
N PHE A 25 -4.59 5.52 -13.33
CA PHE A 25 -4.17 6.93 -13.34
C PHE A 25 -3.11 7.18 -14.43
N PRO A 26 -2.96 8.43 -14.93
CA PRO A 26 -1.93 8.76 -15.89
C PRO A 26 -0.53 8.55 -15.31
N VAL A 27 0.24 7.63 -15.91
CA VAL A 27 1.64 7.43 -15.54
C VAL A 27 2.56 8.40 -16.28
N PRO A 28 3.73 8.76 -15.73
CA PRO A 28 4.72 9.54 -16.46
C PRO A 28 5.12 8.87 -17.78
N PRO A 29 5.50 9.63 -18.83
CA PRO A 29 5.79 9.06 -20.15
C PRO A 29 6.99 8.11 -20.19
N TRP A 30 7.86 8.16 -19.18
CA TRP A 30 9.01 7.25 -19.02
C TRP A 30 8.70 6.00 -18.18
N ARG A 31 7.43 5.77 -17.80
CA ARG A 31 6.99 4.56 -17.10
C ARG A 31 5.92 3.83 -17.91
N THR A 32 5.91 2.51 -17.79
CA THR A 32 4.85 1.67 -18.33
C THR A 32 4.01 1.10 -17.19
N ALA A 33 2.72 0.85 -17.45
CA ALA A 33 1.85 0.17 -16.49
C ALA A 33 2.41 -1.19 -16.07
N ARG A 34 3.07 -1.89 -16.98
CA ARG A 34 3.67 -3.20 -16.72
C ARG A 34 4.85 -3.14 -15.75
N GLU A 35 5.71 -2.11 -15.85
CA GLU A 35 6.81 -1.91 -14.90
C GLU A 35 6.27 -1.69 -13.48
N ILE A 36 5.26 -0.83 -13.36
CA ILE A 36 4.61 -0.53 -12.07
C ILE A 36 3.97 -1.79 -11.51
N GLN A 37 3.19 -2.51 -12.30
CA GLN A 37 2.52 -3.75 -11.91
C GLN A 37 3.51 -4.81 -11.42
N ARG A 38 4.63 -5.02 -12.11
CA ARG A 38 5.66 -5.97 -11.67
C ARG A 38 6.27 -5.62 -10.32
N ALA A 39 6.53 -4.34 -10.08
CA ALA A 39 7.05 -3.87 -8.80
C ALA A 39 6.05 -4.12 -7.68
N ASP A 40 4.79 -3.80 -7.90
CA ASP A 40 3.71 -4.04 -6.93
C ASP A 40 3.52 -5.54 -6.66
N ASP A 41 3.53 -6.37 -7.70
CA ASP A 41 3.39 -7.83 -7.57
C ASP A 41 4.48 -8.43 -6.66
N ASN A 42 5.72 -7.97 -6.78
CA ASN A 42 6.82 -8.46 -5.96
C ASN A 42 6.62 -8.12 -4.47
N VAL A 43 6.28 -6.88 -4.16
CA VAL A 43 6.07 -6.47 -2.76
C VAL A 43 4.82 -7.10 -2.15
N ILE A 44 3.78 -7.36 -2.94
CA ILE A 44 2.58 -8.08 -2.51
C ILE A 44 2.93 -9.51 -2.12
N ARG A 45 3.66 -10.23 -2.96
CA ARG A 45 4.08 -11.61 -2.68
C ARG A 45 4.94 -11.70 -1.43
N GLU A 46 5.89 -10.79 -1.28
CA GLU A 46 6.74 -10.73 -0.07
C GLU A 46 5.90 -10.50 1.20
N ALA A 47 4.95 -9.56 1.15
CA ALA A 47 4.09 -9.25 2.29
C ALA A 47 3.18 -10.42 2.70
N LEU A 48 2.69 -11.18 1.72
CA LEU A 48 1.79 -12.32 1.96
C LEU A 48 2.53 -13.62 2.33
N ALA A 49 3.76 -13.77 1.89
CA ALA A 49 4.58 -14.96 2.22
C ALA A 49 4.85 -15.07 3.72
N GLY A 50 4.90 -13.95 4.44
CA GLY A 50 5.15 -13.92 5.89
C GLY A 50 6.54 -14.43 6.30
N GLU A 51 7.41 -14.72 5.33
CA GLU A 51 8.74 -15.30 5.53
C GLU A 51 9.80 -14.24 5.82
N MET A 52 9.59 -13.01 5.37
CA MET A 52 10.52 -11.92 5.59
C MET A 52 10.14 -11.12 6.83
N ALA A 53 11.06 -11.04 7.78
CA ALA A 53 10.91 -10.17 8.94
C ALA A 53 10.73 -8.71 8.48
N GLY A 54 9.66 -8.07 8.96
CA GLY A 54 9.38 -6.67 8.63
C GLY A 54 8.46 -6.44 7.43
N SER A 55 7.84 -7.49 6.87
CA SER A 55 6.78 -7.35 5.85
C SER A 55 5.48 -7.96 6.35
N VAL A 56 4.35 -7.36 5.98
CA VAL A 56 3.01 -7.82 6.37
C VAL A 56 1.96 -7.34 5.37
N ALA A 57 0.89 -8.09 5.24
CA ALA A 57 -0.32 -7.67 4.55
C ALA A 57 -1.53 -7.75 5.49
N PHE A 58 -2.46 -6.81 5.34
CA PHE A 58 -3.78 -6.86 5.96
C PHE A 58 -4.84 -6.76 4.87
N VAL A 59 -5.93 -7.48 5.07
CA VAL A 59 -7.02 -7.57 4.10
C VAL A 59 -8.37 -7.41 4.77
N VAL A 60 -9.37 -7.00 3.99
CA VAL A 60 -10.78 -6.99 4.37
C VAL A 60 -11.52 -7.90 3.40
N ASP A 61 -12.18 -8.94 3.94
CA ASP A 61 -12.97 -9.86 3.13
C ASP A 61 -14.22 -9.15 2.58
N GLY A 62 -14.48 -9.34 1.29
CA GLY A 62 -15.70 -8.91 0.62
C GLY A 62 -16.74 -10.02 0.52
N GLU A 63 -17.76 -9.78 -0.27
CA GLU A 63 -18.83 -10.76 -0.49
C GLU A 63 -18.36 -11.92 -1.38
N HIS A 64 -17.66 -11.62 -2.46
CA HIS A 64 -17.18 -12.61 -3.43
C HIS A 64 -15.64 -12.68 -3.49
N TRP A 65 -14.99 -11.66 -2.99
CA TRP A 65 -13.54 -11.47 -3.10
C TRP A 65 -13.04 -10.68 -1.90
N LEU A 66 -12.04 -9.80 -2.07
CA LEU A 66 -11.61 -8.86 -1.05
C LEU A 66 -12.20 -7.47 -1.29
N ASP A 67 -12.63 -6.79 -0.24
CA ASP A 67 -13.00 -5.37 -0.28
C ASP A 67 -11.75 -4.46 -0.32
N GLY A 68 -10.62 -4.95 0.19
CA GLY A 68 -9.37 -4.19 0.14
C GLY A 68 -8.18 -4.92 0.75
N ALA A 69 -7.00 -4.37 0.49
CA ALA A 69 -5.72 -4.86 1.02
C ALA A 69 -4.72 -3.71 1.22
N VAL A 70 -3.85 -3.87 2.21
CA VAL A 70 -2.67 -3.03 2.41
C VAL A 70 -1.45 -3.91 2.63
N CYS A 71 -0.35 -3.61 1.95
CA CYS A 71 0.94 -4.30 2.10
C CYS A 71 1.98 -3.32 2.61
N LEU A 72 2.76 -3.75 3.60
CA LEU A 72 3.79 -2.96 4.24
C LEU A 72 5.13 -3.69 4.24
N SER A 73 6.19 -2.90 4.25
CA SER A 73 7.56 -3.32 4.52
C SER A 73 8.19 -2.47 5.61
N THR A 74 9.36 -2.88 6.07
CA THR A 74 10.19 -2.06 6.96
C THR A 74 11.35 -1.49 6.16
N GLN A 75 11.56 -0.19 6.27
CA GLN A 75 12.65 0.54 5.63
C GLN A 75 13.52 1.23 6.68
N VAL A 76 14.65 1.74 6.26
CA VAL A 76 15.52 2.59 7.07
C VAL A 76 15.35 4.03 6.61
N ASP A 77 14.96 4.90 7.53
CA ASP A 77 14.85 6.34 7.26
C ASP A 77 16.23 6.90 6.87
N TYR A 78 16.27 7.57 5.73
CA TYR A 78 17.52 8.12 5.20
C TYR A 78 18.18 9.14 6.14
N PHE A 79 17.38 9.95 6.82
CA PHE A 79 17.87 11.06 7.65
C PHE A 79 18.23 10.61 9.07
N THR A 80 17.37 9.83 9.70
CA THR A 80 17.54 9.42 11.11
C THR A 80 18.24 8.08 11.29
N ARG A 81 18.28 7.28 10.21
CA ARG A 81 18.77 5.89 10.23
C ARG A 81 17.94 4.95 11.11
N GLU A 82 16.79 5.40 11.59
CA GLU A 82 15.83 4.59 12.32
C GLU A 82 15.00 3.72 11.37
N ARG A 83 14.52 2.61 11.88
CA ARG A 83 13.56 1.76 11.14
C ARG A 83 12.21 2.44 11.11
N LEU A 84 11.55 2.42 9.96
CA LEU A 84 10.19 2.91 9.79
C LEU A 84 9.37 1.93 8.95
N ALA A 85 8.08 1.89 9.21
CA ALA A 85 7.14 1.16 8.38
C ALA A 85 6.89 1.93 7.08
N HIS A 86 6.76 1.21 5.97
CA HIS A 86 6.46 1.77 4.66
C HIS A 86 5.27 1.05 4.04
N ILE A 87 4.27 1.81 3.61
CA ILE A 87 3.13 1.28 2.87
C ILE A 87 3.53 1.15 1.42
N GLU A 88 3.59 -0.08 0.93
CA GLU A 88 3.93 -0.40 -0.45
C GLU A 88 2.72 -0.31 -1.38
N VAL A 89 1.59 -0.88 -0.95
CA VAL A 89 0.35 -0.95 -1.72
C VAL A 89 -0.83 -0.75 -0.78
N LEU A 90 -1.77 0.08 -1.20
CA LEU A 90 -3.12 0.17 -0.63
C LEU A 90 -4.10 0.08 -1.78
N ALA A 91 -4.94 -0.92 -1.77
CA ALA A 91 -5.95 -1.16 -2.80
C ALA A 91 -7.32 -1.39 -2.17
N VAL A 92 -8.35 -0.76 -2.72
CA VAL A 92 -9.75 -0.93 -2.30
C VAL A 92 -10.59 -1.22 -3.54
N ASP A 93 -11.41 -2.27 -3.46
CA ASP A 93 -12.32 -2.61 -4.54
C ASP A 93 -13.23 -1.43 -4.87
N PRO A 94 -13.45 -1.11 -6.16
CA PRO A 94 -14.31 0.01 -6.55
C PRO A 94 -15.72 -0.04 -5.93
N GLY A 95 -16.28 -1.23 -5.79
CA GLY A 95 -17.60 -1.43 -5.16
C GLY A 95 -17.62 -1.25 -3.64
N ALA A 96 -16.44 -1.24 -3.00
CA ALA A 96 -16.28 -1.07 -1.56
C ALA A 96 -15.81 0.34 -1.16
N GLN A 97 -15.56 1.21 -2.13
CA GLN A 97 -15.13 2.58 -1.87
C GLN A 97 -16.20 3.40 -1.13
N GLY A 98 -15.77 4.35 -0.32
CA GLY A 98 -16.66 5.18 0.49
C GLY A 98 -17.25 4.47 1.74
N ARG A 99 -16.88 3.22 1.99
CA ARG A 99 -17.36 2.40 3.10
C ARG A 99 -16.40 2.33 4.29
N GLY A 100 -15.33 3.12 4.27
CA GLY A 100 -14.33 3.16 5.34
C GLY A 100 -13.25 2.07 5.27
N VAL A 101 -13.21 1.27 4.20
CA VAL A 101 -12.24 0.16 4.03
C VAL A 101 -10.80 0.68 4.05
N ALA A 102 -10.50 1.74 3.29
CA ALA A 102 -9.16 2.33 3.27
C ALA A 102 -8.72 2.79 4.67
N ARG A 103 -9.59 3.49 5.40
CA ARG A 103 -9.30 3.94 6.76
C ARG A 103 -9.00 2.76 7.68
N ALA A 104 -9.83 1.72 7.65
CA ALA A 104 -9.64 0.55 8.52
C ALA A 104 -8.31 -0.18 8.21
N LEU A 105 -7.93 -0.29 6.93
CA LEU A 105 -6.65 -0.85 6.52
C LEU A 105 -5.47 0.01 6.99
N MET A 106 -5.58 1.33 6.86
CA MET A 106 -4.54 2.25 7.32
C MET A 106 -4.40 2.25 8.84
N ASP A 107 -5.51 2.16 9.58
CA ASP A 107 -5.47 2.02 11.05
C ASP A 107 -4.76 0.72 11.47
N ALA A 108 -4.99 -0.38 10.77
CA ALA A 108 -4.28 -1.65 11.00
C ALA A 108 -2.78 -1.52 10.68
N ALA A 109 -2.45 -0.86 9.58
CA ALA A 109 -1.07 -0.60 9.17
C ALA A 109 -0.32 0.25 10.21
N GLU A 110 -0.92 1.32 10.68
CA GLU A 110 -0.34 2.19 11.70
C GLU A 110 -0.20 1.48 13.06
N SER A 111 -1.18 0.64 13.42
CA SER A 111 -1.10 -0.17 14.64
C SER A 111 0.05 -1.16 14.58
N TRP A 112 0.22 -1.83 13.44
CA TRP A 112 1.36 -2.72 13.22
C TRP A 112 2.69 -1.96 13.28
N ALA A 113 2.78 -0.80 12.64
CA ALA A 113 3.97 0.03 12.65
C ALA A 113 4.39 0.40 14.09
N ARG A 114 3.43 0.83 14.92
CA ARG A 114 3.68 1.13 16.33
C ARG A 114 4.16 -0.10 17.10
N ALA A 115 3.55 -1.26 16.86
CA ALA A 115 3.94 -2.53 17.50
C ALA A 115 5.36 -2.97 17.09
N GLN A 116 5.83 -2.59 15.89
CA GLN A 116 7.22 -2.82 15.45
C GLN A 116 8.20 -1.78 15.99
N GLY A 117 7.74 -0.81 16.77
CA GLY A 117 8.57 0.27 17.30
C GLY A 117 8.81 1.42 16.32
N SER A 118 8.12 1.46 15.20
CA SER A 118 8.22 2.57 14.24
C SER A 118 7.57 3.83 14.81
N ARG A 119 8.30 4.92 14.81
CA ARG A 119 7.79 6.24 15.21
C ARG A 119 7.16 7.01 14.07
N ARG A 120 7.43 6.56 12.83
CA ARG A 120 6.93 7.13 11.59
C ARG A 120 6.48 6.02 10.66
N ILE A 121 5.59 6.37 9.77
CA ILE A 121 5.13 5.53 8.66
C ILE A 121 5.15 6.36 7.39
N SER A 122 5.64 5.79 6.31
CA SER A 122 5.77 6.48 5.03
C SER A 122 5.05 5.74 3.90
N LEU A 123 4.83 6.43 2.81
CA LEU A 123 4.36 5.88 1.55
C LEU A 123 4.86 6.73 0.40
N ASN A 124 4.87 6.16 -0.79
CA ASN A 124 5.04 6.89 -2.03
C ASN A 124 3.70 6.95 -2.78
N VAL A 125 3.43 8.07 -3.40
CA VAL A 125 2.25 8.26 -4.25
C VAL A 125 2.65 8.97 -5.54
N TRP A 126 2.10 8.52 -6.65
CA TRP A 126 2.33 9.18 -7.94
C TRP A 126 1.77 10.60 -7.93
N VAL A 127 2.55 11.56 -8.43
CA VAL A 127 2.16 12.99 -8.46
C VAL A 127 0.82 13.19 -9.17
N GLN A 128 0.58 12.42 -10.24
CA GLN A 128 -0.64 12.49 -11.04
C GLN A 128 -1.85 11.80 -10.40
N ASN A 129 -1.64 11.01 -9.35
CA ASN A 129 -2.72 10.32 -8.66
C ASN A 129 -3.36 11.22 -7.59
N GLY A 130 -4.11 12.23 -8.04
CA GLY A 130 -4.75 13.21 -7.17
C GLY A 130 -5.74 12.60 -6.18
N ARG A 131 -6.43 11.51 -6.58
CA ARG A 131 -7.37 10.80 -5.70
C ARG A 131 -6.66 10.16 -4.50
N ALA A 132 -5.58 9.43 -4.75
CA ALA A 132 -4.80 8.82 -3.68
C ALA A 132 -4.16 9.88 -2.78
N ARG A 133 -3.62 10.95 -3.35
CA ARG A 133 -3.05 12.06 -2.60
C ARG A 133 -4.09 12.68 -1.66
N GLY A 134 -5.29 12.96 -2.15
CA GLY A 134 -6.39 13.49 -1.32
C GLY A 134 -6.79 12.55 -0.19
N LEU A 135 -6.82 11.24 -0.44
CA LEU A 135 -7.08 10.24 0.59
C LEU A 135 -6.02 10.30 1.70
N TYR A 136 -4.75 10.27 1.34
CA TYR A 136 -3.66 10.27 2.33
C TYR A 136 -3.61 11.57 3.13
N GLU A 137 -3.80 12.71 2.50
CA GLU A 137 -3.89 14.00 3.17
C GLU A 137 -5.06 14.04 4.17
N HIS A 138 -6.21 13.48 3.79
CA HIS A 138 -7.37 13.35 4.69
C HIS A 138 -7.07 12.43 5.89
N LEU A 139 -6.21 11.44 5.72
CA LEU A 139 -5.77 10.53 6.79
C LEU A 139 -4.62 11.09 7.64
N GLY A 140 -4.16 12.31 7.37
CA GLY A 140 -3.13 13.00 8.16
C GLY A 140 -1.71 12.83 7.63
N TYR A 141 -1.53 12.25 6.44
CA TYR A 141 -0.23 12.16 5.79
C TYR A 141 0.08 13.46 5.06
N GLY A 142 1.33 13.90 5.11
CA GLY A 142 1.80 15.08 4.40
C GLY A 142 2.94 14.77 3.43
N PRO A 143 3.08 15.55 2.34
CA PRO A 143 4.21 15.40 1.43
C PRO A 143 5.51 15.86 2.09
N GLU A 144 6.58 15.09 1.91
CA GLU A 144 7.90 15.41 2.48
C GLU A 144 8.91 15.73 1.39
N THR A 145 9.00 14.89 0.35
CA THR A 145 9.95 15.07 -0.74
C THR A 145 9.27 14.91 -2.10
N MET A 146 9.92 15.44 -3.13
CA MET A 146 9.55 15.16 -4.52
C MET A 146 10.71 14.45 -5.21
N HIS A 147 10.44 13.37 -5.88
CA HIS A 147 11.40 12.61 -6.67
C HIS A 147 11.32 13.04 -8.14
N TYR A 148 12.44 13.49 -8.70
CA TYR A 148 12.56 13.88 -10.11
C TYR A 148 13.41 12.86 -10.86
N LEU A 149 12.99 12.51 -12.07
CA LEU A 149 13.70 11.57 -12.93
C LEU A 149 13.83 12.17 -14.34
N LYS A 150 14.96 11.93 -14.96
CA LYS A 150 15.22 12.30 -16.37
C LYS A 150 15.83 11.11 -17.09
N GLU A 151 15.28 10.74 -18.23
CA GLU A 151 15.94 9.80 -19.14
C GLU A 151 17.14 10.49 -19.81
N LEU A 152 18.24 9.74 -20.01
CA LEU A 152 19.47 10.23 -20.64
C LEU A 152 19.64 9.65 -22.03
#